data_555eea703f2ee1b3031832a2fa149e96
#
_entry.id   555eea703f2ee1b3031832a2fa149e96
#
_cell.length_a   1.000
_cell.length_b   1.000
_cell.length_c   1.000
_cell.angle_alpha   90.00
_cell.angle_beta   90.00
_cell.angle_gamma   90.00
#
_symmetry.space_group_name_H-M   'P 1'
#
loop_
_entity.id
_entity.type
_entity.pdbx_description
1 polymer ?
#
loop_
_entity_poly.entity_id
_entity_poly.type
_entity_poly.pdbx_seq_one_letter_code
_entity_poly.pdbx_strand_id
1 'polypeptide(L)'
;MVRRWVLPVMALAVAAAGCGIPTATAPTPIARSEVPYHLLNPPTTTTTAPGTPPAVGVAEQIFLVSPGGLLVAATRYVAVPASPTQVLGALLAGPTATESATGIQSFLTDTGVQVTTSPGDAVATVDFTSNPIQVVGPDQTLAIAQVVYTVTQQPGVTGVTFEIAGKAIEVPTAAGAQVPGPVGRADYAPQAPVA
;
A
#
# COMPACT_ATOMS: atom_id res chain seq x y z
N MET A 1 40.38 -78.68 3.23
CA MET A 1 39.25 -77.82 2.97
C MET A 1 38.99 -76.96 4.17
N VAL A 2 39.86 -76.05 4.57
CA VAL A 2 39.66 -75.15 5.74
C VAL A 2 40.34 -73.82 5.46
N ARG A 3 39.90 -73.08 4.46
CA ARG A 3 40.55 -71.79 4.14
C ARG A 3 39.58 -70.70 3.59
N ARG A 4 38.32 -70.72 4.01
CA ARG A 4 37.32 -69.82 3.47
C ARG A 4 36.49 -69.02 4.51
N TRP A 5 36.83 -69.12 5.80
CA TRP A 5 36.01 -68.55 6.88
C TRP A 5 36.71 -67.50 7.74
N VAL A 6 37.92 -67.03 7.37
CA VAL A 6 38.69 -66.07 8.18
C VAL A 6 38.50 -64.60 7.72
N LEU A 7 37.93 -64.35 6.53
CA LEU A 7 37.83 -63.04 5.98
C LEU A 7 36.61 -62.18 6.43
N PRO A 8 35.47 -62.69 6.95
CA PRO A 8 34.38 -61.83 7.40
C PRO A 8 34.52 -61.30 8.83
N VAL A 9 35.47 -61.79 9.66
CA VAL A 9 35.57 -61.32 11.04
C VAL A 9 36.40 -60.05 11.21
N MET A 10 37.24 -59.71 10.24
CA MET A 10 38.12 -58.54 10.31
C MET A 10 37.47 -57.24 9.77
N ALA A 11 36.32 -57.37 9.13
CA ALA A 11 35.60 -56.23 8.56
C ALA A 11 34.61 -55.58 9.55
N LEU A 12 34.36 -56.15 10.72
CA LEU A 12 33.36 -55.66 11.68
C LEU A 12 33.99 -54.83 12.84
N ALA A 13 35.30 -54.63 12.87
CA ALA A 13 35.97 -53.92 13.97
C ALA A 13 36.28 -52.45 13.71
N VAL A 14 35.91 -51.89 12.52
CA VAL A 14 36.25 -50.50 12.15
C VAL A 14 35.04 -49.53 12.24
N ALA A 15 33.84 -50.02 12.57
CA ALA A 15 32.62 -49.20 12.59
C ALA A 15 32.27 -48.56 13.95
N ALA A 16 33.18 -48.58 14.95
CA ALA A 16 32.90 -48.02 16.28
C ALA A 16 33.75 -46.78 16.65
N ALA A 17 34.20 -45.99 15.64
CA ALA A 17 34.73 -44.65 15.89
C ALA A 17 33.55 -43.67 15.92
N GLY A 18 32.71 -43.74 16.94
CA GLY A 18 31.68 -42.74 17.21
C GLY A 18 32.35 -41.40 17.54
N CYS A 19 32.00 -40.35 16.76
CA CYS A 19 32.32 -38.97 17.09
C CYS A 19 31.72 -38.67 18.47
N GLY A 20 32.54 -38.73 19.53
CA GLY A 20 32.13 -38.25 20.84
C GLY A 20 31.91 -36.77 20.82
N ILE A 21 30.64 -36.35 20.72
CA ILE A 21 30.25 -34.96 21.00
C ILE A 21 30.39 -34.79 22.52
N PRO A 22 31.24 -33.89 23.01
CA PRO A 22 31.34 -33.63 24.43
C PRO A 22 30.00 -33.01 24.90
N THR A 23 29.22 -33.78 25.64
CA THR A 23 28.03 -33.28 26.32
C THR A 23 28.48 -32.54 27.57
N ALA A 24 28.54 -31.21 27.52
CA ALA A 24 28.69 -30.43 28.73
C ALA A 24 27.46 -30.65 29.62
N THR A 25 27.69 -31.19 30.81
CA THR A 25 26.63 -31.54 31.78
C THR A 25 26.07 -30.34 32.53
N ALA A 26 26.59 -29.15 32.32
CA ALA A 26 26.04 -27.89 32.86
C ALA A 26 26.24 -26.76 31.87
N PRO A 27 25.28 -25.85 31.75
CA PRO A 27 25.42 -24.63 30.94
C PRO A 27 26.53 -23.75 31.55
N THR A 28 27.53 -23.40 30.75
CA THR A 28 28.58 -22.47 31.16
C THR A 28 28.08 -21.05 30.81
N PRO A 29 27.95 -20.14 31.78
CA PRO A 29 27.57 -18.77 31.50
C PRO A 29 28.67 -18.09 30.66
N ILE A 30 28.33 -17.53 29.51
CA ILE A 30 29.24 -16.73 28.69
C ILE A 30 29.26 -15.32 29.27
N ALA A 31 30.48 -14.82 29.54
CA ALA A 31 30.60 -13.43 30.00
C ALA A 31 30.10 -12.46 28.93
N ARG A 32 29.38 -11.39 29.33
CA ARG A 32 28.82 -10.40 28.40
C ARG A 32 29.85 -9.78 27.47
N SER A 33 31.11 -9.68 27.92
CA SER A 33 32.23 -9.19 27.12
C SER A 33 32.71 -10.16 26.03
N GLU A 34 32.32 -11.42 26.10
CA GLU A 34 32.69 -12.46 25.11
C GLU A 34 31.64 -12.67 24.04
N VAL A 35 30.48 -11.97 24.14
CA VAL A 35 29.44 -12.03 23.12
C VAL A 35 29.79 -11.10 21.97
N PRO A 36 30.10 -11.65 20.78
CA PRO A 36 30.46 -10.82 19.64
C PRO A 36 29.29 -9.94 19.22
N TYR A 37 29.62 -8.79 18.61
CA TYR A 37 28.65 -7.84 18.05
C TYR A 37 27.71 -7.17 19.05
N HIS A 38 28.02 -7.16 20.35
CA HIS A 38 27.19 -6.53 21.40
C HIS A 38 25.74 -7.00 21.42
N LEU A 39 25.47 -8.25 21.05
CA LEU A 39 24.11 -8.81 20.95
C LEU A 39 23.32 -8.78 22.26
N LEU A 40 24.00 -8.75 23.42
CA LEU A 40 23.36 -8.62 24.74
C LEU A 40 23.19 -7.16 25.21
N ASN A 41 23.86 -6.24 24.54
CA ASN A 41 23.65 -4.80 24.69
C ASN A 41 23.43 -4.24 23.30
N PRO A 42 22.25 -4.45 22.68
CA PRO A 42 21.97 -3.77 21.44
C PRO A 42 22.17 -2.26 21.72
N PRO A 43 22.89 -1.53 20.86
CA PRO A 43 22.91 -0.09 21.00
C PRO A 43 21.44 0.30 21.09
N THR A 44 21.08 1.05 22.14
CA THR A 44 19.82 1.77 22.15
C THR A 44 19.97 2.78 21.03
N THR A 45 19.78 2.34 19.78
CA THR A 45 19.35 3.21 18.75
C THR A 45 17.97 3.68 19.26
N THR A 46 17.99 4.79 19.98
CA THR A 46 16.89 5.71 19.90
C THR A 46 16.83 6.02 18.42
N THR A 47 16.10 5.20 17.67
CA THR A 47 15.51 5.64 16.43
C THR A 47 14.57 6.75 16.89
N THR A 48 15.11 7.95 17.02
CA THR A 48 14.34 9.13 16.71
C THR A 48 13.99 8.92 15.25
N ALA A 49 12.89 8.22 15.01
CA ALA A 49 12.17 8.38 13.78
C ALA A 49 12.15 9.89 13.57
N PRO A 50 12.58 10.42 12.41
CA PRO A 50 12.40 11.83 12.13
C PRO A 50 10.94 12.07 12.52
N GLY A 51 10.73 12.80 13.65
CA GLY A 51 9.39 13.06 14.15
C GLY A 51 8.72 13.70 12.98
N THR A 52 7.79 12.98 12.34
CA THR A 52 6.90 13.60 11.36
C THR A 52 6.36 14.80 12.09
N PRO A 53 6.60 16.03 11.61
CA PRO A 53 6.04 17.21 12.27
C PRO A 53 4.58 16.90 12.51
N PRO A 54 4.00 17.22 13.69
CA PRO A 54 2.61 16.96 13.93
C PRO A 54 1.85 17.51 12.73
N ALA A 55 1.15 16.65 12.03
CA ALA A 55 0.48 17.03 10.80
C ALA A 55 -0.54 18.11 11.15
N VAL A 56 -0.24 19.34 10.79
CA VAL A 56 -1.09 20.49 11.03
C VAL A 56 -2.22 20.41 10.01
N GLY A 57 -3.37 19.90 10.43
CA GLY A 57 -4.51 19.72 9.52
C GLY A 57 -5.54 18.74 10.03
N VAL A 58 -6.57 18.53 9.22
CA VAL A 58 -7.60 17.50 9.43
C VAL A 58 -7.18 16.24 8.67
N ALA A 59 -7.37 15.09 9.32
CA ALA A 59 -7.14 13.79 8.70
C ALA A 59 -8.29 13.46 7.74
N GLU A 60 -7.97 13.30 6.46
CA GLU A 60 -8.90 12.93 5.40
C GLU A 60 -8.45 11.63 4.74
N GLN A 61 -9.41 10.85 4.24
CA GLN A 61 -9.10 9.61 3.53
C GLN A 61 -9.07 9.87 2.02
N ILE A 62 -8.04 9.34 1.39
CA ILE A 62 -7.94 9.21 -0.06
C ILE A 62 -7.88 7.72 -0.44
N PHE A 63 -8.15 7.40 -1.69
CA PHE A 63 -8.11 6.01 -2.15
C PHE A 63 -7.03 5.83 -3.22
N LEU A 64 -6.06 4.97 -2.90
CA LEU A 64 -4.98 4.55 -3.78
C LEU A 64 -5.23 3.13 -4.28
N VAL A 65 -4.38 2.60 -5.13
CA VAL A 65 -4.49 1.25 -5.68
C VAL A 65 -3.48 0.32 -5.01
N SER A 66 -3.97 -0.79 -4.48
CA SER A 66 -3.15 -1.86 -3.91
C SER A 66 -2.49 -2.71 -5.01
N PRO A 67 -1.45 -3.51 -4.69
CA PRO A 67 -0.86 -4.46 -5.66
C PRO A 67 -1.87 -5.47 -6.23
N GLY A 68 -2.97 -5.70 -5.54
CA GLY A 68 -4.05 -6.58 -5.98
C GLY A 68 -5.06 -5.94 -6.95
N GLY A 69 -4.88 -4.67 -7.34
CA GLY A 69 -5.81 -3.98 -8.25
C GLY A 69 -7.14 -3.58 -7.60
N LEU A 70 -7.17 -3.48 -6.27
CA LEU A 70 -8.31 -2.96 -5.51
C LEU A 70 -7.94 -1.63 -4.86
N LEU A 71 -8.93 -0.83 -4.55
CA LEU A 71 -8.69 0.40 -3.80
C LEU A 71 -8.26 0.10 -2.36
N VAL A 72 -7.42 0.95 -1.81
CA VAL A 72 -6.99 0.95 -0.42
C VAL A 72 -7.05 2.36 0.14
N ALA A 73 -7.62 2.53 1.32
CA ALA A 73 -7.70 3.81 1.99
C ALA A 73 -6.32 4.22 2.54
N ALA A 74 -5.96 5.48 2.32
CA ALA A 74 -4.77 6.09 2.88
C ALA A 74 -5.14 7.43 3.52
N THR A 75 -4.57 7.72 4.69
CA THR A 75 -4.84 8.98 5.39
C THR A 75 -3.91 10.07 4.90
N ARG A 76 -4.47 11.26 4.66
CA ARG A 76 -3.74 12.49 4.37
C ARG A 76 -4.19 13.60 5.28
N TYR A 77 -3.26 14.49 5.62
CA TYR A 77 -3.57 15.68 6.42
C TYR A 77 -3.68 16.87 5.48
N VAL A 78 -4.84 17.52 5.47
CA VAL A 78 -5.12 18.69 4.64
C VAL A 78 -5.33 19.93 5.51
N ALA A 79 -5.04 21.09 4.97
CA ALA A 79 -5.17 22.34 5.71
C ALA A 79 -6.63 22.61 6.16
N VAL A 80 -6.79 23.28 7.27
CA VAL A 80 -8.11 23.67 7.82
C VAL A 80 -8.50 25.05 7.30
N PRO A 81 -9.76 25.23 6.83
CA PRO A 81 -10.82 24.24 6.68
C PRO A 81 -10.57 23.27 5.51
N ALA A 82 -10.81 22.00 5.74
CA ALA A 82 -10.66 21.01 4.67
C ALA A 82 -11.67 21.27 3.55
N SER A 83 -11.21 21.19 2.31
CA SER A 83 -12.07 21.30 1.13
C SER A 83 -11.93 20.07 0.23
N PRO A 84 -12.97 19.69 -0.52
CA PRO A 84 -12.88 18.57 -1.48
C PRO A 84 -11.74 18.74 -2.48
N THR A 85 -11.45 19.95 -2.92
CA THR A 85 -10.31 20.27 -3.80
C THR A 85 -8.97 19.94 -3.17
N GLN A 86 -8.77 20.26 -1.87
CA GLN A 86 -7.52 19.92 -1.17
C GLN A 86 -7.37 18.41 -0.99
N VAL A 87 -8.46 17.70 -0.66
CA VAL A 87 -8.44 16.23 -0.51
C VAL A 87 -8.09 15.58 -1.84
N LEU A 88 -8.69 16.04 -2.94
CA LEU A 88 -8.39 15.51 -4.26
C LEU A 88 -6.98 15.89 -4.72
N GLY A 89 -6.49 17.09 -4.39
CA GLY A 89 -5.08 17.48 -4.59
C GLY A 89 -4.11 16.53 -3.87
N ALA A 90 -4.44 16.12 -2.64
CA ALA A 90 -3.64 15.14 -1.92
C ALA A 90 -3.65 13.74 -2.57
N LEU A 91 -4.75 13.35 -3.23
CA LEU A 91 -4.79 12.13 -4.04
C LEU A 91 -3.90 12.25 -5.29
N LEU A 92 -3.95 13.39 -5.98
CA LEU A 92 -3.14 13.65 -7.19
C LEU A 92 -1.63 13.69 -6.89
N ALA A 93 -1.24 14.10 -5.68
CA ALA A 93 0.15 14.00 -5.22
C ALA A 93 0.65 12.54 -5.10
N GLY A 94 -0.26 11.57 -5.14
CA GLY A 94 0.04 10.15 -5.19
C GLY A 94 0.47 9.52 -3.86
N PRO A 95 1.02 8.28 -3.93
CA PRO A 95 1.48 7.55 -2.75
C PRO A 95 2.77 8.14 -2.19
N THR A 96 2.95 8.05 -0.89
CA THR A 96 4.22 8.35 -0.22
C THR A 96 5.30 7.32 -0.59
N ALA A 97 6.56 7.64 -0.33
CA ALA A 97 7.66 6.70 -0.59
C ALA A 97 7.48 5.36 0.16
N THR A 98 6.94 5.41 1.39
CA THR A 98 6.66 4.20 2.18
C THR A 98 5.54 3.37 1.56
N GLU A 99 4.47 4.00 1.11
CA GLU A 99 3.34 3.33 0.43
C GLU A 99 3.81 2.71 -0.90
N SER A 100 4.58 3.46 -1.69
CA SER A 100 5.15 2.95 -2.95
C SER A 100 6.06 1.73 -2.72
N ALA A 101 6.84 1.73 -1.63
CA ALA A 101 7.70 0.59 -1.27
C ALA A 101 6.89 -0.68 -0.93
N THR A 102 5.61 -0.54 -0.55
CA THR A 102 4.69 -1.67 -0.35
C THR A 102 3.89 -2.04 -1.60
N GLY A 103 4.17 -1.38 -2.72
CA GLY A 103 3.49 -1.63 -4.00
C GLY A 103 2.17 -0.88 -4.18
N ILE A 104 1.84 0.05 -3.27
CA ILE A 104 0.69 0.95 -3.45
C ILE A 104 1.02 1.96 -4.53
N GLN A 105 0.08 2.19 -5.44
CA GLN A 105 0.27 3.07 -6.60
C GLN A 105 -0.95 3.95 -6.86
N SER A 106 -0.79 4.92 -7.75
CA SER A 106 -1.86 5.74 -8.31
C SER A 106 -1.78 5.71 -9.83
N PHE A 107 -2.92 5.69 -10.50
CA PHE A 107 -3.03 5.82 -11.95
C PHE A 107 -3.37 7.25 -12.39
N LEU A 108 -3.26 8.19 -11.45
CA LEU A 108 -3.47 9.61 -11.70
C LEU A 108 -2.12 10.33 -11.73
N THR A 109 -2.01 11.34 -12.58
CA THR A 109 -0.86 12.24 -12.63
C THR A 109 -1.21 13.56 -11.96
N ASP A 110 -0.23 14.20 -11.35
CA ASP A 110 -0.40 15.51 -10.72
C ASP A 110 -0.80 16.56 -11.76
N THR A 111 -1.92 17.23 -11.49
CA THR A 111 -2.44 18.33 -12.30
C THR A 111 -3.29 19.25 -11.43
N GLY A 112 -3.56 20.46 -11.91
CA GLY A 112 -4.50 21.34 -11.23
C GLY A 112 -5.91 20.73 -11.23
N VAL A 113 -6.60 20.86 -10.09
CA VAL A 113 -7.97 20.36 -9.92
C VAL A 113 -8.83 21.36 -9.15
N GLN A 114 -10.09 21.44 -9.54
CA GLN A 114 -11.14 22.17 -8.84
C GLN A 114 -12.31 21.22 -8.59
N VAL A 115 -12.81 21.19 -7.37
CA VAL A 115 -14.02 20.43 -7.03
C VAL A 115 -15.11 21.41 -6.63
N THR A 116 -16.23 21.35 -7.33
CA THR A 116 -17.40 22.20 -7.06
C THR A 116 -18.55 21.32 -6.59
N THR A 117 -19.17 21.70 -5.48
CA THR A 117 -20.38 21.08 -4.95
C THR A 117 -21.43 22.15 -4.75
N SER A 118 -22.64 21.95 -5.27
CA SER A 118 -23.74 22.87 -5.02
C SER A 118 -24.52 22.47 -3.78
N PRO A 119 -24.92 23.42 -2.93
CA PRO A 119 -25.75 23.12 -1.77
C PRO A 119 -27.06 22.45 -2.19
N GLY A 120 -27.30 21.23 -1.66
CA GLY A 120 -28.48 20.42 -1.99
C GLY A 120 -28.30 19.46 -3.16
N ASP A 121 -27.22 19.57 -3.93
CA ASP A 121 -26.86 18.58 -4.94
C ASP A 121 -26.01 17.47 -4.34
N ALA A 122 -26.42 16.24 -4.63
CA ALA A 122 -25.64 15.06 -4.23
C ALA A 122 -24.50 14.73 -5.22
N VAL A 123 -24.22 15.62 -6.16
CA VAL A 123 -23.22 15.45 -7.22
C VAL A 123 -22.15 16.52 -7.11
N ALA A 124 -20.90 16.08 -7.13
CA ALA A 124 -19.74 16.96 -7.23
C ALA A 124 -19.24 17.02 -8.68
N THR A 125 -18.87 18.21 -9.15
CA THR A 125 -18.16 18.38 -10.42
C THR A 125 -16.66 18.49 -10.13
N VAL A 126 -15.88 17.61 -10.77
CA VAL A 126 -14.42 17.59 -10.70
C VAL A 126 -13.87 18.07 -12.03
N ASP A 127 -13.26 19.26 -12.03
CA ASP A 127 -12.63 19.86 -13.21
C ASP A 127 -11.10 19.79 -13.06
N PHE A 128 -10.44 19.09 -13.97
CA PHE A 128 -9.00 19.02 -14.07
C PHE A 128 -8.46 20.03 -15.07
N THR A 129 -7.37 20.68 -14.74
CA THR A 129 -6.70 21.63 -15.68
C THR A 129 -6.22 20.92 -16.95
N SER A 130 -5.77 19.66 -16.83
CA SER A 130 -5.37 18.78 -17.93
C SER A 130 -5.74 17.34 -17.61
N ASN A 131 -5.71 16.45 -18.60
CA ASN A 131 -6.06 15.04 -18.37
C ASN A 131 -5.11 14.37 -17.35
N PRO A 132 -5.59 13.99 -16.15
CA PRO A 132 -4.77 13.33 -15.15
C PRO A 132 -4.56 11.84 -15.43
N ILE A 133 -5.28 11.27 -16.41
CA ILE A 133 -5.33 9.84 -16.67
C ILE A 133 -4.54 9.56 -17.95
N GLN A 134 -3.35 8.97 -17.80
CA GLN A 134 -2.46 8.63 -18.91
C GLN A 134 -2.47 7.13 -19.26
N VAL A 135 -3.32 6.38 -18.57
CA VAL A 135 -3.50 4.93 -18.74
C VAL A 135 -4.80 4.61 -19.47
N VAL A 136 -4.92 3.41 -20.00
CA VAL A 136 -6.10 2.94 -20.74
C VAL A 136 -6.58 1.59 -20.22
N GLY A 137 -7.80 1.22 -20.56
CA GLY A 137 -8.38 -0.08 -20.17
C GLY A 137 -8.67 -0.16 -18.66
N PRO A 138 -8.40 -1.31 -18.01
CA PRO A 138 -8.73 -1.51 -16.59
C PRO A 138 -8.10 -0.47 -15.66
N ASP A 139 -6.89 -0.02 -15.96
CA ASP A 139 -6.18 0.97 -15.14
C ASP A 139 -6.86 2.35 -15.21
N GLN A 140 -7.47 2.68 -16.36
CA GLN A 140 -8.27 3.90 -16.48
C GLN A 140 -9.51 3.84 -15.58
N THR A 141 -10.16 2.69 -15.50
CA THR A 141 -11.30 2.48 -14.59
C THR A 141 -10.87 2.63 -13.13
N LEU A 142 -9.70 2.10 -12.75
CA LEU A 142 -9.12 2.27 -11.42
C LEU A 142 -8.78 3.75 -11.12
N ALA A 143 -8.25 4.48 -12.10
CA ALA A 143 -7.99 5.91 -11.94
C ALA A 143 -9.27 6.71 -11.63
N ILE A 144 -10.36 6.44 -12.35
CA ILE A 144 -11.66 7.09 -12.08
C ILE A 144 -12.20 6.63 -10.72
N ALA A 145 -12.12 5.34 -10.39
CA ALA A 145 -12.56 4.82 -9.10
C ALA A 145 -11.84 5.50 -7.92
N GLN A 146 -10.53 5.78 -8.02
CA GLN A 146 -9.77 6.53 -7.01
C GLN A 146 -10.42 7.90 -6.73
N VAL A 147 -10.77 8.65 -7.78
CA VAL A 147 -11.41 9.96 -7.67
C VAL A 147 -12.80 9.82 -7.04
N VAL A 148 -13.64 8.93 -7.58
CA VAL A 148 -15.02 8.73 -7.13
C VAL A 148 -15.06 8.36 -5.65
N TYR A 149 -14.25 7.36 -5.21
CA TYR A 149 -14.23 6.96 -3.82
C TYR A 149 -13.70 8.04 -2.89
N THR A 150 -12.75 8.85 -3.34
CA THR A 150 -12.20 9.96 -2.56
C THR A 150 -13.21 11.11 -2.43
N VAL A 151 -13.82 11.55 -3.53
CA VAL A 151 -14.76 12.68 -3.52
C VAL A 151 -16.06 12.34 -2.81
N THR A 152 -16.56 11.11 -2.97
CA THR A 152 -17.80 10.65 -2.28
C THR A 152 -17.61 10.33 -0.80
N GLN A 153 -16.43 10.57 -0.22
CA GLN A 153 -16.23 10.62 1.25
C GLN A 153 -16.83 11.90 1.84
N GLN A 154 -16.97 12.94 1.02
CA GLN A 154 -17.51 14.21 1.49
C GLN A 154 -18.99 14.07 1.83
N PRO A 155 -19.45 14.64 2.97
CA PRO A 155 -20.83 14.54 3.39
C PRO A 155 -21.80 15.06 2.31
N GLY A 156 -22.80 14.27 1.98
CA GLY A 156 -23.84 14.61 1.01
C GLY A 156 -23.49 14.36 -0.45
N VAL A 157 -22.24 13.99 -0.78
CA VAL A 157 -21.84 13.68 -2.16
C VAL A 157 -21.97 12.19 -2.43
N THR A 158 -22.79 11.84 -3.42
CA THR A 158 -23.03 10.45 -3.84
C THR A 158 -22.62 10.17 -5.29
N GLY A 159 -22.40 11.21 -6.08
CA GLY A 159 -21.99 11.11 -7.47
C GLY A 159 -20.98 12.17 -7.87
N VAL A 160 -20.28 11.89 -8.97
CA VAL A 160 -19.23 12.76 -9.52
C VAL A 160 -19.42 12.90 -11.03
N THR A 161 -19.32 14.12 -11.52
CA THR A 161 -19.15 14.44 -12.94
C THR A 161 -17.73 14.91 -13.19
N PHE A 162 -17.23 14.69 -14.39
CA PHE A 162 -15.84 14.96 -14.74
C PHE A 162 -15.73 15.99 -15.85
N GLU A 163 -14.81 16.92 -15.67
CA GLU A 163 -14.47 17.95 -16.66
C GLU A 163 -12.95 18.04 -16.85
N ILE A 164 -12.53 18.48 -18.01
CA ILE A 164 -11.15 18.89 -18.29
C ILE A 164 -11.20 20.29 -18.89
N ALA A 165 -10.56 21.25 -18.22
CA ALA A 165 -10.58 22.68 -18.60
C ALA A 165 -11.99 23.21 -18.85
N GLY A 166 -12.93 22.89 -17.95
CA GLY A 166 -14.34 23.28 -18.01
C GLY A 166 -15.17 22.55 -19.07
N LYS A 167 -14.64 21.48 -19.66
CA LYS A 167 -15.33 20.68 -20.67
C LYS A 167 -15.69 19.32 -20.14
N ALA A 168 -16.97 18.98 -20.13
CA ALA A 168 -17.44 17.67 -19.68
C ALA A 168 -16.83 16.54 -20.52
N ILE A 169 -16.44 15.46 -19.85
CA ILE A 169 -15.89 14.26 -20.46
C ILE A 169 -16.70 13.02 -20.07
N GLU A 170 -16.65 12.01 -20.91
CA GLU A 170 -17.14 10.68 -20.57
C GLU A 170 -16.06 9.88 -19.85
N VAL A 171 -16.49 9.06 -18.90
CA VAL A 171 -15.59 8.18 -18.12
C VAL A 171 -16.06 6.74 -18.18
N PRO A 172 -15.11 5.76 -18.17
CA PRO A 172 -15.47 4.36 -18.16
C PRO A 172 -15.98 3.92 -16.79
N THR A 173 -17.04 3.14 -16.78
CA THR A 173 -17.50 2.39 -15.60
C THR A 173 -16.82 1.02 -15.50
N ALA A 174 -16.96 0.33 -14.37
CA ALA A 174 -16.47 -1.04 -14.22
C ALA A 174 -17.15 -2.04 -15.18
N ALA A 175 -18.34 -1.71 -15.68
CA ALA A 175 -19.05 -2.48 -16.70
C ALA A 175 -18.51 -2.24 -18.13
N GLY A 176 -17.54 -1.33 -18.29
CA GLY A 176 -16.93 -0.99 -19.57
C GLY A 176 -17.74 0.06 -20.40
N ALA A 177 -18.81 0.59 -19.88
CA ALA A 177 -19.57 1.64 -20.55
C ALA A 177 -18.88 3.00 -20.34
N GLN A 178 -18.84 3.83 -21.41
CA GLN A 178 -18.47 5.24 -21.31
C GLN A 178 -19.73 6.06 -21.01
N VAL A 179 -19.67 6.84 -19.94
CA VAL A 179 -20.82 7.63 -19.50
C VAL A 179 -20.40 9.07 -19.19
N PRO A 180 -21.25 10.06 -19.48
CA PRO A 180 -20.96 11.46 -19.17
C PRO A 180 -21.10 11.78 -17.67
N GLY A 181 -21.52 10.81 -16.85
CA GLY A 181 -21.79 10.96 -15.43
C GLY A 181 -23.27 11.35 -15.15
N PRO A 182 -23.63 11.57 -13.87
CA PRO A 182 -22.78 11.35 -12.70
C PRO A 182 -22.51 9.86 -12.44
N VAL A 183 -21.30 9.54 -11.96
CA VAL A 183 -20.91 8.20 -11.54
C VAL A 183 -20.70 8.15 -10.03
N GLY A 184 -21.04 7.02 -9.40
CA GLY A 184 -20.92 6.81 -7.97
C GLY A 184 -20.14 5.55 -7.63
N ARG A 185 -20.05 5.22 -6.34
CA ARG A 185 -19.34 4.01 -5.88
C ARG A 185 -19.91 2.71 -6.44
N ALA A 186 -21.22 2.69 -6.71
CA ALA A 186 -21.88 1.49 -7.28
C ALA A 186 -21.34 1.15 -8.68
N ASP A 187 -20.95 2.16 -9.46
CA ASP A 187 -20.39 1.99 -10.81
C ASP A 187 -18.98 1.38 -10.79
N TYR A 188 -18.33 1.37 -9.61
CA TYR A 188 -16.97 0.85 -9.38
C TYR A 188 -16.94 -0.15 -8.24
N ALA A 189 -18.04 -0.83 -7.96
CA ALA A 189 -18.12 -1.82 -6.88
C ALA A 189 -17.04 -2.94 -6.96
N PRO A 190 -16.63 -3.43 -8.16
CA PRO A 190 -15.55 -4.41 -8.27
C PRO A 190 -14.17 -3.91 -7.81
N GLN A 191 -13.96 -2.59 -7.79
CA GLN A 191 -12.73 -1.94 -7.34
C GLN A 191 -12.79 -1.49 -5.88
N ALA A 192 -13.90 -1.74 -5.18
CA ALA A 192 -14.13 -1.31 -3.80
C ALA A 192 -12.95 -1.67 -2.89
N PRO A 193 -12.64 -0.81 -1.91
CA PRO A 193 -11.59 -1.11 -0.93
C PRO A 193 -11.94 -2.36 -0.13
N VAL A 194 -10.93 -3.22 0.08
CA VAL A 194 -11.04 -4.32 1.06
C VAL A 194 -11.10 -3.74 2.47
N ALA A 195 -12.06 -4.23 3.25
CA ALA A 195 -12.24 -3.85 4.66
C ALA A 195 -11.11 -4.37 5.54
#